data_275b6c2a0676416945c0537b079c103e
#
_entry.id   275b6c2a0676416945c0537b079c103e
#
_cell.length_a   1.000
_cell.length_b   1.000
_cell.length_c   1.000
_cell.angle_alpha   90.00
_cell.angle_beta   90.00
_cell.angle_gamma   90.00
#
_symmetry.space_group_name_H-M   'P 1'
#
loop_
_entity.id
_entity.type
_entity.pdbx_description
1 polymer ?
#
loop_
_entity_poly.entity_id
_entity_poly.type
_entity_poly.pdbx_seq_one_letter_code
_entity_poly.pdbx_strand_id
1 'polypeptide(L)'
;MCIRDSGDILKEMRPGLKVIVIGGRTGRDGLKGATFSSAALDEASHEEDFTAVQIGNPIEEKKTLDFILEARERGLIVFITDCGAGGFSSAAGEMLSVTGGEIFLDNAPLKEPGLISWEIFLSESQERMVMAVEEKDLPELRKLADTFQTELTVLGHSDDTGILKVWHKGELVCC
;
A
#
# COMPACT_ATOMS: atom_id res chain seq x y z
N MET A 1 -4.60 9.41 11.23
CA MET A 1 -4.66 8.75 12.56
C MET A 1 -3.54 7.73 12.58
N CYS A 2 -2.51 7.94 13.36
CA CYS A 2 -1.37 7.03 13.38
C CYS A 2 -1.75 5.75 14.15
N ILE A 3 -1.96 4.65 13.45
CA ILE A 3 -2.28 3.33 14.05
C ILE A 3 -1.04 2.73 14.76
N ARG A 4 0.11 3.38 14.65
CA ARG A 4 1.37 2.97 15.30
C ARG A 4 1.35 2.91 16.83
N ASP A 5 0.36 3.54 17.47
CA ASP A 5 0.32 3.65 18.94
C ASP A 5 -0.43 2.51 19.64
N SER A 6 -1.03 1.57 18.93
CA SER A 6 -1.59 0.38 19.53
C SER A 6 -0.54 -0.74 19.53
N GLY A 7 0.21 -0.89 20.63
CA GLY A 7 1.28 -1.87 20.82
C GLY A 7 0.90 -3.35 20.61
N ASP A 8 -0.32 -3.63 20.17
CA ASP A 8 -0.86 -4.97 19.96
C ASP A 8 -0.74 -5.46 18.49
N ILE A 9 -0.38 -4.59 17.52
CA ILE A 9 -0.36 -4.96 16.08
C ILE A 9 1.04 -5.30 15.57
N LEU A 10 2.10 -4.88 16.25
CA LEU A 10 3.47 -5.10 15.79
C LEU A 10 3.99 -6.46 16.25
N LYS A 11 3.53 -7.52 15.60
CA LYS A 11 4.26 -8.79 15.59
C LYS A 11 5.47 -8.62 14.68
N GLU A 12 6.55 -9.34 14.97
CA GLU A 12 7.75 -9.27 14.15
C GLU A 12 7.49 -9.84 12.75
N MET A 13 7.98 -9.13 11.73
CA MET A 13 7.99 -9.63 10.36
C MET A 13 8.82 -10.91 10.28
N ARG A 14 8.34 -11.88 9.51
CA ARG A 14 8.98 -13.16 9.27
C ARG A 14 8.71 -13.64 7.84
N PRO A 15 9.53 -14.57 7.33
CA PRO A 15 9.30 -15.18 6.02
C PRO A 15 7.95 -15.89 5.92
N GLY A 16 7.37 -15.91 4.72
CA GLY A 16 6.15 -16.64 4.40
C GLY A 16 4.83 -15.89 4.63
N LEU A 17 4.88 -14.65 5.10
CA LEU A 17 3.69 -13.81 5.20
C LEU A 17 3.25 -13.31 3.82
N LYS A 18 1.96 -13.13 3.63
CA LYS A 18 1.40 -12.43 2.46
C LYS A 18 1.37 -10.93 2.73
N VAL A 19 1.77 -10.18 1.72
CA VAL A 19 1.66 -8.71 1.71
C VAL A 19 0.40 -8.37 0.95
N ILE A 20 -0.55 -7.72 1.61
CA ILE A 20 -1.82 -7.31 1.03
C ILE A 20 -1.96 -5.79 1.06
N VAL A 21 -2.72 -5.24 0.12
CA VAL A 21 -3.22 -3.86 0.17
C VAL A 21 -4.72 -3.88 0.37
N ILE A 22 -5.21 -2.95 1.15
CA ILE A 22 -6.63 -2.73 1.43
C ILE A 22 -6.97 -1.27 1.21
N GLY A 23 -8.17 -0.99 0.68
CA GLY A 23 -8.71 0.36 0.51
C GLY A 23 -8.68 0.86 -0.91
N GLY A 24 -8.39 2.15 -1.10
CA GLY A 24 -8.48 2.84 -2.38
C GLY A 24 -7.55 2.30 -3.47
N ARG A 25 -7.93 2.54 -4.72
CA ARG A 25 -7.13 2.16 -5.89
C ARG A 25 -5.99 3.12 -6.17
N THR A 26 -4.95 2.62 -6.81
CA THR A 26 -3.75 3.38 -7.19
C THR A 26 -3.99 4.18 -8.47
N GLY A 27 -3.73 5.47 -8.43
CA GLY A 27 -3.75 6.38 -9.59
C GLY A 27 -2.45 7.18 -9.69
N ARG A 28 -2.46 8.23 -10.51
CA ARG A 28 -1.32 9.19 -10.63
C ARG A 28 -1.38 10.28 -9.57
N ASP A 29 -1.64 9.89 -8.32
CA ASP A 29 -1.78 10.83 -7.22
C ASP A 29 -0.42 11.03 -6.52
N GLY A 30 -0.04 12.28 -6.23
CA GLY A 30 1.16 12.62 -5.45
C GLY A 30 2.49 12.31 -6.15
N LEU A 31 2.48 11.91 -7.41
CA LEU A 31 3.69 11.71 -8.19
C LEU A 31 4.45 13.04 -8.28
N LYS A 32 5.62 13.14 -7.69
CA LYS A 32 6.42 14.35 -7.47
C LYS A 32 5.95 15.28 -6.31
N GLY A 33 5.00 14.86 -5.46
CA GLY A 33 4.48 15.67 -4.36
C GLY A 33 5.56 16.19 -3.40
N ALA A 34 6.55 15.37 -3.07
CA ALA A 34 7.68 15.77 -2.23
C ALA A 34 8.58 16.85 -2.91
N THR A 35 8.72 16.81 -4.22
CA THR A 35 9.45 17.83 -5.00
C THR A 35 8.65 19.14 -5.04
N PHE A 36 7.32 19.05 -5.13
CA PHE A 36 6.41 20.18 -5.21
C PHE A 36 6.36 20.99 -3.90
N SER A 37 6.36 20.33 -2.76
CA SER A 37 6.38 21.01 -1.45
C SER A 37 7.68 21.76 -1.16
N SER A 38 8.72 21.52 -1.95
CA SER A 38 10.06 22.15 -1.81
C SER A 38 10.38 23.16 -2.90
N ALA A 39 9.56 23.29 -3.95
CA ALA A 39 9.77 24.20 -5.07
C ALA A 39 8.97 25.49 -4.91
N ALA A 40 9.53 26.64 -5.36
CA ALA A 40 8.78 27.86 -5.48
C ALA A 40 7.73 27.70 -6.60
N LEU A 41 6.48 28.04 -6.31
CA LEU A 41 5.38 27.98 -7.26
C LEU A 41 5.61 29.03 -8.38
N ASP A 42 5.75 28.56 -9.60
CA ASP A 42 5.89 29.40 -10.79
C ASP A 42 4.63 29.25 -11.67
N GLU A 43 4.23 30.30 -12.39
CA GLU A 43 2.99 30.31 -13.21
C GLU A 43 2.98 29.27 -14.36
N ALA A 44 4.14 28.67 -14.68
CA ALA A 44 4.26 27.60 -15.67
C ALA A 44 3.91 26.19 -15.15
N SER A 45 3.63 26.04 -13.83
CA SER A 45 3.42 24.74 -13.16
C SER A 45 2.03 24.14 -13.36
N HIS A 46 1.09 24.82 -14.03
CA HIS A 46 -0.33 24.45 -14.09
C HIS A 46 -0.65 23.07 -14.70
N GLU A 47 0.18 22.54 -15.60
CA GLU A 47 -0.06 21.21 -16.19
C GLU A 47 0.54 20.06 -15.34
N GLU A 48 1.56 20.35 -14.54
CA GLU A 48 2.16 19.37 -13.62
C GLU A 48 1.39 19.25 -12.28
N ASP A 49 0.60 20.26 -11.92
CA ASP A 49 -0.12 20.38 -10.66
C ASP A 49 -1.21 19.31 -10.44
N PHE A 50 -1.83 18.80 -11.51
CA PHE A 50 -2.90 17.82 -11.40
C PHE A 50 -2.46 16.49 -10.82
N THR A 51 -1.20 16.10 -11.01
CA THR A 51 -0.65 14.85 -10.46
C THR A 51 -0.17 14.99 -9.01
N ALA A 52 0.02 16.21 -8.52
CA ALA A 52 0.39 16.49 -7.15
C ALA A 52 -0.82 16.53 -6.20
N VAL A 53 -2.03 16.70 -6.74
CA VAL A 53 -3.26 16.78 -5.93
C VAL A 53 -3.67 15.37 -5.50
N GLN A 54 -3.77 15.19 -4.20
CA GLN A 54 -4.30 13.98 -3.57
C GLN A 54 -5.76 14.23 -3.18
N ILE A 55 -6.68 13.51 -3.83
CA ILE A 55 -8.12 13.64 -3.54
C ILE A 55 -8.52 12.51 -2.62
N GLY A 56 -8.85 12.83 -1.36
CA GLY A 56 -9.33 11.90 -0.36
C GLY A 56 -10.77 11.42 -0.65
N ASN A 57 -11.07 10.18 -0.27
CA ASN A 57 -12.41 9.60 -0.30
C ASN A 57 -12.83 9.17 1.11
N PRO A 58 -13.57 10.01 1.86
CA PRO A 58 -13.96 9.70 3.24
C PRO A 58 -14.75 8.41 3.39
N ILE A 59 -15.47 7.98 2.36
CA ILE A 59 -16.23 6.72 2.38
C ILE A 59 -15.27 5.53 2.34
N GLU A 60 -14.26 5.56 1.46
CA GLU A 60 -13.23 4.51 1.41
C GLU A 60 -12.38 4.49 2.68
N GLU A 61 -12.04 5.65 3.23
CA GLU A 61 -11.35 5.75 4.51
C GLU A 61 -12.13 5.06 5.62
N LYS A 62 -13.45 5.35 5.73
CA LYS A 62 -14.32 4.75 6.76
C LYS A 62 -14.41 3.24 6.62
N LYS A 63 -14.62 2.71 5.41
CA LYS A 63 -14.69 1.28 5.12
C LYS A 63 -13.37 0.58 5.48
N THR A 64 -12.25 1.16 5.05
CA THR A 64 -10.90 0.65 5.32
C THR A 64 -10.62 0.66 6.83
N LEU A 65 -10.99 1.73 7.55
CA LEU A 65 -10.84 1.81 8.99
C LEU A 65 -11.63 0.73 9.71
N ASP A 66 -12.91 0.53 9.37
CA ASP A 66 -13.77 -0.47 10.00
C ASP A 66 -13.24 -1.89 9.75
N PHE A 67 -12.77 -2.17 8.52
CA PHE A 67 -12.10 -3.42 8.20
C PHE A 67 -10.87 -3.64 9.09
N ILE A 68 -9.99 -2.64 9.21
CA ILE A 68 -8.75 -2.74 10.00
C ILE A 68 -9.06 -3.00 11.47
N LEU A 69 -10.02 -2.29 12.04
CA LEU A 69 -10.41 -2.46 13.44
C LEU A 69 -10.90 -3.88 13.72
N GLU A 70 -11.78 -4.40 12.87
CA GLU A 70 -12.30 -5.76 13.01
C GLU A 70 -11.22 -6.82 12.77
N ALA A 71 -10.39 -6.66 11.73
CA ALA A 71 -9.27 -7.58 11.46
C ALA A 71 -8.25 -7.61 12.62
N ARG A 72 -8.01 -6.47 13.26
CA ARG A 72 -7.17 -6.35 14.45
C ARG A 72 -7.78 -7.11 15.64
N GLU A 73 -9.06 -6.89 15.92
CA GLU A 73 -9.76 -7.56 17.04
C GLU A 73 -9.74 -9.08 16.90
N ARG A 74 -9.78 -9.59 15.67
CA ARG A 74 -9.65 -11.01 15.36
C ARG A 74 -8.21 -11.53 15.36
N GLY A 75 -7.22 -10.65 15.51
CA GLY A 75 -5.80 -11.01 15.50
C GLY A 75 -5.25 -11.44 14.14
N LEU A 76 -5.88 -11.03 13.04
CA LEU A 76 -5.54 -11.41 11.66
C LEU A 76 -4.39 -10.62 11.06
N ILE A 77 -3.97 -9.52 11.70
CA ILE A 77 -2.90 -8.63 11.23
C ILE A 77 -1.60 -8.96 11.96
N VAL A 78 -0.51 -9.16 11.21
CA VAL A 78 0.85 -9.32 11.75
C VAL A 78 1.59 -7.98 11.75
N PHE A 79 1.50 -7.24 10.66
CA PHE A 79 2.10 -5.91 10.50
C PHE A 79 1.19 -5.03 9.66
N ILE A 80 1.20 -3.72 9.90
CA ILE A 80 0.42 -2.75 9.13
C ILE A 80 1.19 -1.44 9.00
N THR A 81 1.13 -0.85 7.82
CA THR A 81 1.66 0.49 7.53
C THR A 81 0.79 1.20 6.51
N ASP A 82 0.80 2.52 6.52
CA ASP A 82 0.11 3.33 5.53
C ASP A 82 0.92 3.45 4.22
N CYS A 83 0.22 3.72 3.13
CA CYS A 83 0.80 4.12 1.86
C CYS A 83 0.86 5.65 1.78
N GLY A 84 1.66 6.27 2.64
CA GLY A 84 1.89 7.71 2.65
C GLY A 84 2.86 8.15 1.56
N ALA A 85 3.80 9.04 1.93
CA ALA A 85 4.84 9.52 1.01
C ALA A 85 5.65 8.35 0.44
N GLY A 86 5.80 8.32 -0.89
CA GLY A 86 6.47 7.23 -1.60
C GLY A 86 5.62 5.96 -1.82
N GLY A 87 4.34 5.98 -1.43
CA GLY A 87 3.38 4.92 -1.75
C GLY A 87 3.82 3.51 -1.35
N PHE A 88 3.72 2.57 -2.29
CA PHE A 88 4.15 1.18 -2.03
C PHE A 88 5.64 1.04 -1.79
N SER A 89 6.49 1.96 -2.31
CA SER A 89 7.93 1.86 -2.12
C SER A 89 8.32 2.05 -0.66
N SER A 90 7.73 3.02 0.03
CA SER A 90 7.97 3.22 1.46
C SER A 90 7.28 2.14 2.29
N ALA A 91 6.00 1.85 2.02
CA ALA A 91 5.24 0.86 2.77
C ALA A 91 5.85 -0.56 2.68
N ALA A 92 6.14 -1.05 1.47
CA ALA A 92 6.78 -2.35 1.27
C ALA A 92 8.25 -2.35 1.73
N GLY A 93 8.98 -1.24 1.49
CA GLY A 93 10.37 -1.08 1.93
C GLY A 93 10.52 -1.16 3.44
N GLU A 94 9.68 -0.45 4.19
CA GLU A 94 9.67 -0.52 5.66
C GLU A 94 9.29 -1.92 6.16
N MET A 95 8.21 -2.49 5.59
CA MET A 95 7.69 -3.79 6.00
C MET A 95 8.70 -4.92 5.75
N LEU A 96 9.31 -4.96 4.58
CA LEU A 96 10.19 -6.04 4.13
C LEU A 96 11.69 -5.80 4.40
N SER A 97 12.04 -4.70 5.08
CA SER A 97 13.43 -4.30 5.33
C SER A 97 14.27 -5.34 6.08
N VAL A 98 13.64 -6.17 6.89
CA VAL A 98 14.32 -7.19 7.72
C VAL A 98 14.32 -8.56 7.03
N THR A 99 13.22 -8.91 6.37
CA THR A 99 13.02 -10.25 5.80
C THR A 99 13.40 -10.34 4.33
N GLY A 100 13.20 -9.27 3.56
CA GLY A 100 13.11 -9.34 2.12
C GLY A 100 11.72 -9.80 1.67
N GLY A 101 11.54 -9.92 0.34
CA GLY A 101 10.28 -10.37 -0.24
C GLY A 101 10.07 -9.92 -1.68
N GLU A 102 8.95 -10.31 -2.24
CA GLU A 102 8.59 -9.99 -3.62
C GLU A 102 7.25 -9.26 -3.68
N ILE A 103 7.20 -8.18 -4.46
CA ILE A 103 6.01 -7.37 -4.74
C ILE A 103 5.72 -7.43 -6.24
N PHE A 104 4.49 -7.71 -6.60
CA PHE A 104 4.00 -7.81 -7.96
C PHE A 104 3.05 -6.65 -8.26
N LEU A 105 3.53 -5.64 -8.96
CA LEU A 105 2.75 -4.42 -9.26
C LEU A 105 1.57 -4.68 -10.19
N ASP A 106 1.60 -5.78 -10.96
CA ASP A 106 0.47 -6.21 -11.79
C ASP A 106 -0.79 -6.52 -10.98
N ASN A 107 -0.62 -6.84 -9.70
CA ASN A 107 -1.74 -7.13 -8.80
C ASN A 107 -2.33 -5.87 -8.17
N ALA A 108 -1.66 -4.73 -8.25
CA ALA A 108 -2.15 -3.50 -7.63
C ALA A 108 -3.48 -3.07 -8.25
N PRO A 109 -4.51 -2.77 -7.44
CA PRO A 109 -5.76 -2.24 -7.98
C PRO A 109 -5.53 -0.82 -8.51
N LEU A 110 -5.88 -0.59 -9.77
CA LEU A 110 -5.62 0.67 -10.47
C LEU A 110 -6.92 1.46 -10.68
N LYS A 111 -6.85 2.79 -10.55
CA LYS A 111 -7.95 3.71 -10.90
C LYS A 111 -8.15 3.79 -12.40
N GLU A 112 -7.05 3.68 -13.16
CA GLU A 112 -7.02 3.85 -14.62
C GLU A 112 -5.98 2.91 -15.26
N PRO A 113 -6.16 2.49 -16.51
CA PRO A 113 -5.16 1.71 -17.22
C PRO A 113 -3.96 2.56 -17.64
N GLY A 114 -2.84 1.89 -17.92
CA GLY A 114 -1.69 2.53 -18.55
C GLY A 114 -0.68 3.17 -17.59
N LEU A 115 -0.83 2.95 -16.28
CA LEU A 115 0.23 3.30 -15.34
C LEU A 115 1.47 2.43 -15.59
N ILE A 116 2.65 3.06 -15.52
CA ILE A 116 3.94 2.37 -15.60
C ILE A 116 4.46 2.02 -14.20
N SER A 117 5.49 1.19 -14.13
CA SER A 117 5.96 0.59 -12.87
C SER A 117 6.24 1.61 -11.76
N TRP A 118 6.98 2.68 -12.05
CA TRP A 118 7.30 3.68 -11.03
C TRP A 118 6.08 4.52 -10.62
N GLU A 119 5.13 4.78 -11.54
CA GLU A 119 3.86 5.47 -11.18
C GLU A 119 3.05 4.62 -10.19
N ILE A 120 2.95 3.30 -10.41
CA ILE A 120 2.26 2.39 -9.49
C ILE A 120 2.99 2.32 -8.14
N PHE A 121 4.32 2.21 -8.18
CA PHE A 121 5.13 1.95 -6.99
C PHE A 121 5.27 3.17 -6.09
N LEU A 122 5.35 4.38 -6.67
CA LEU A 122 5.55 5.64 -5.94
C LEU A 122 4.27 6.43 -5.72
N SER A 123 3.14 6.03 -6.32
CA SER A 123 1.87 6.74 -6.15
C SER A 123 1.50 6.91 -4.68
N GLU A 124 1.06 8.11 -4.33
CA GLU A 124 0.57 8.47 -3.00
C GLU A 124 -0.97 8.53 -2.93
N SER A 125 -1.65 7.71 -3.75
CA SER A 125 -3.13 7.62 -3.68
C SER A 125 -3.60 7.36 -2.26
N GLN A 126 -4.59 8.11 -1.83
CA GLN A 126 -5.08 8.12 -0.46
C GLN A 126 -5.86 6.84 -0.10
N GLU A 127 -6.11 6.65 1.21
CA GLU A 127 -6.91 5.59 1.83
C GLU A 127 -6.43 4.17 1.53
N ARG A 128 -5.11 3.97 1.36
CA ARG A 128 -4.51 2.66 1.19
C ARG A 128 -3.67 2.28 2.39
N MET A 129 -3.84 1.03 2.84
CA MET A 129 -3.00 0.44 3.87
C MET A 129 -2.38 -0.85 3.36
N VAL A 130 -1.10 -1.08 3.69
CA VAL A 130 -0.41 -2.34 3.40
C VAL A 130 -0.29 -3.14 4.68
N MET A 131 -0.58 -4.43 4.60
CA MET A 131 -0.54 -5.33 5.75
C MET A 131 0.22 -6.60 5.42
N ALA A 132 0.91 -7.15 6.42
CA ALA A 132 1.42 -8.51 6.39
C ALA A 132 0.47 -9.41 7.20
N VAL A 133 0.07 -10.52 6.60
CA VAL A 133 -0.92 -11.45 7.14
C VAL A 133 -0.49 -12.90 6.92
N GLU A 134 -1.02 -13.82 7.71
CA GLU A 134 -0.85 -15.25 7.46
C GLU A 134 -1.65 -15.69 6.23
N GLU A 135 -1.09 -16.56 5.42
CA GLU A 135 -1.79 -17.09 4.24
C GLU A 135 -3.11 -17.83 4.62
N LYS A 136 -3.12 -18.53 5.75
CA LYS A 136 -4.30 -19.23 6.27
C LYS A 136 -5.48 -18.31 6.59
N ASP A 137 -5.19 -17.04 6.90
CA ASP A 137 -6.19 -16.06 7.33
C ASP A 137 -6.79 -15.28 6.13
N LEU A 138 -6.22 -15.40 4.92
CA LEU A 138 -6.72 -14.74 3.71
C LEU A 138 -8.20 -15.00 3.41
N PRO A 139 -8.73 -16.24 3.55
CA PRO A 139 -10.16 -16.49 3.30
C PRO A 139 -11.09 -15.71 4.23
N GLU A 140 -10.69 -15.54 5.50
CA GLU A 140 -11.45 -14.74 6.47
C GLU A 140 -11.32 -13.25 6.18
N LEU A 141 -10.12 -12.76 5.89
CA LEU A 141 -9.88 -11.37 5.51
C LEU A 141 -10.66 -10.97 4.25
N ARG A 142 -10.78 -11.86 3.24
CA ARG A 142 -11.59 -11.61 2.05
C ARG A 142 -13.08 -11.46 2.39
N LYS A 143 -13.63 -12.34 3.25
CA LYS A 143 -15.02 -12.22 3.71
C LYS A 143 -15.25 -10.92 4.47
N LEU A 144 -14.26 -10.51 5.26
CA LEU A 144 -14.32 -9.26 6.01
C LEU A 144 -14.30 -8.06 5.05
N ALA A 145 -13.43 -8.08 4.03
CA ALA A 145 -13.37 -7.05 2.99
C ALA A 145 -14.69 -6.93 2.23
N ASP A 146 -15.33 -8.06 1.90
CA ASP A 146 -16.66 -8.09 1.29
C ASP A 146 -17.72 -7.47 2.21
N THR A 147 -17.65 -7.74 3.51
CA THR A 147 -18.59 -7.20 4.52
C THR A 147 -18.52 -5.68 4.59
N PHE A 148 -17.33 -5.12 4.60
CA PHE A 148 -17.11 -3.67 4.64
C PHE A 148 -17.06 -3.03 3.26
N GLN A 149 -17.23 -3.81 2.19
CA GLN A 149 -17.19 -3.34 0.80
C GLN A 149 -15.91 -2.55 0.47
N THR A 150 -14.78 -3.04 0.93
CA THR A 150 -13.45 -2.50 0.63
C THR A 150 -12.65 -3.48 -0.21
N GLU A 151 -11.76 -2.99 -1.07
CA GLU A 151 -10.99 -3.85 -1.98
C GLU A 151 -9.75 -4.40 -1.27
N LEU A 152 -9.56 -5.73 -1.31
CA LEU A 152 -8.40 -6.43 -0.76
C LEU A 152 -7.65 -7.15 -1.88
N THR A 153 -6.36 -6.85 -2.01
CA THR A 153 -5.51 -7.49 -3.02
C THR A 153 -4.19 -7.98 -2.41
N VAL A 154 -3.76 -9.17 -2.82
CA VAL A 154 -2.44 -9.70 -2.46
C VAL A 154 -1.40 -9.12 -3.42
N LEU A 155 -0.52 -8.27 -2.91
CA LEU A 155 0.56 -7.66 -3.68
C LEU A 155 1.80 -8.56 -3.79
N GLY A 156 2.05 -9.40 -2.77
CA GLY A 156 3.26 -10.19 -2.74
C GLY A 156 3.41 -11.01 -1.46
N HIS A 157 4.64 -11.27 -1.10
CA HIS A 157 4.98 -12.06 0.08
C HIS A 157 6.35 -11.70 0.64
N SER A 158 6.58 -12.01 1.92
CA SER A 158 7.88 -11.94 2.56
C SER A 158 8.67 -13.23 2.35
N ASP A 159 10.00 -13.13 2.25
CA ASP A 159 10.93 -14.26 2.19
C ASP A 159 12.09 -14.09 3.20
N ASP A 160 13.15 -14.86 3.09
CA ASP A 160 14.34 -14.81 3.95
C ASP A 160 15.60 -14.30 3.21
N THR A 161 15.41 -13.68 2.05
CA THR A 161 16.55 -13.24 1.20
C THR A 161 17.20 -11.95 1.68
N GLY A 162 16.49 -11.16 2.50
CA GLY A 162 16.94 -9.80 2.89
C GLY A 162 16.88 -8.78 1.74
N ILE A 163 16.28 -9.14 0.62
CA ILE A 163 16.22 -8.31 -0.59
C ILE A 163 14.75 -8.10 -0.99
N LEU A 164 14.35 -6.84 -1.16
CA LEU A 164 13.07 -6.51 -1.76
C LEU A 164 13.19 -6.58 -3.28
N LYS A 165 12.37 -7.41 -3.92
CA LYS A 165 12.24 -7.49 -5.38
C LYS A 165 10.87 -7.01 -5.81
N VAL A 166 10.85 -6.15 -6.82
CA VAL A 166 9.61 -5.60 -7.37
C VAL A 166 9.48 -5.99 -8.84
N TRP A 167 8.36 -6.64 -9.16
CA TRP A 167 8.06 -7.17 -10.47
C TRP A 167 6.92 -6.40 -11.14
N HIS A 168 7.03 -6.16 -12.45
CA HIS A 168 5.96 -5.63 -13.28
C HIS A 168 6.05 -6.22 -14.69
N LYS A 169 4.95 -6.79 -15.18
CA LYS A 169 4.85 -7.45 -16.51
C LYS A 169 5.92 -8.52 -16.73
N GLY A 170 6.25 -9.25 -15.66
CA GLY A 170 7.26 -10.30 -15.70
C GLY A 170 8.71 -9.82 -15.68
N GLU A 171 8.95 -8.52 -15.56
CA GLU A 171 10.29 -7.93 -15.45
C GLU A 171 10.59 -7.48 -14.03
N LEU A 172 11.84 -7.68 -13.58
CA LEU A 172 12.33 -7.16 -12.31
C LEU A 172 12.62 -5.66 -12.48
N VAL A 173 11.82 -4.81 -11.86
CA VAL A 173 11.91 -3.34 -12.04
C VAL A 173 12.64 -2.65 -10.88
N CYS A 174 12.81 -3.33 -9.75
CA CYS A 174 13.59 -2.84 -8.61
C CYS A 174 14.09 -4.00 -7.75
N CYS A 175 15.30 -3.88 -7.18
CA CYS A 175 15.89 -4.76 -6.17
C CYS A 175 16.91 -4.00 -5.29
#